data_713370f13ea7238ce883bf531feb6392
#
_entry.id   713370f13ea7238ce883bf531feb6392
#
_cell.length_a   1.000
_cell.length_b   1.000
_cell.length_c   1.000
_cell.angle_alpha   90.00
_cell.angle_beta   90.00
_cell.angle_gamma   90.00
#
_symmetry.space_group_name_H-M   'P 1'
#
loop_
_entity.id
_entity.type
_entity.pdbx_description
1 polymer ?
#
loop_
_entity_poly.entity_id
_entity_poly.type
_entity_poly.pdbx_seq_one_letter_code
_entity_poly.pdbx_strand_id
1 'polypeptide(L)'
;MKEVINFDERKPIWIALSDLYLDTELKQDFHLKYIATTISQSSYTFDEVKKINKYEVFPVLFSNLLHPAGEWFAFDERITINSIIEWIESKKPLDLLAVEWVYMVYKDINEEYWDEIEYLYNKIRSSSLSGS
;
A
#
# COMPACT_ATOMS: atom_id res chain seq x y z
N MET A 1 9.45 -7.88 22.06
CA MET A 1 8.40 -8.86 21.71
C MET A 1 8.04 -8.69 20.25
N LYS A 2 8.08 -9.77 19.48
CA LYS A 2 7.70 -9.69 18.07
C LYS A 2 6.20 -9.51 17.95
N GLU A 3 5.82 -8.49 17.20
CA GLU A 3 4.43 -8.32 16.85
C GLU A 3 4.00 -9.44 15.92
N VAL A 4 2.88 -10.07 16.23
CA VAL A 4 2.34 -11.13 15.38
C VAL A 4 1.48 -10.51 14.31
N ILE A 5 1.90 -10.62 13.06
CA ILE A 5 1.15 -10.09 11.93
C ILE A 5 0.17 -11.14 11.44
N ASN A 6 -1.09 -10.76 11.33
CA ASN A 6 -2.10 -11.62 10.72
C ASN A 6 -2.04 -11.41 9.21
N PHE A 7 -1.35 -12.31 8.52
CA PHE A 7 -1.17 -12.19 7.08
C PHE A 7 -2.50 -12.24 6.32
N ASP A 8 -3.44 -13.02 6.80
CA ASP A 8 -4.74 -13.14 6.10
C ASP A 8 -5.50 -11.80 6.12
N GLU A 9 -5.42 -11.06 7.21
CA GLU A 9 -6.01 -9.72 7.27
C GLU A 9 -5.23 -8.70 6.43
N ARG A 10 -3.91 -8.89 6.31
CA ARG A 10 -3.05 -7.98 5.58
C ARG A 10 -3.13 -8.14 4.08
N LYS A 11 -3.40 -9.36 3.60
CA LYS A 11 -3.37 -9.64 2.16
C LYS A 11 -4.26 -8.72 1.33
N PRO A 12 -5.52 -8.48 1.69
CA PRO A 12 -6.35 -7.56 0.89
C PRO A 12 -5.78 -6.14 0.87
N ILE A 13 -5.17 -5.70 1.96
CA ILE A 13 -4.55 -4.38 2.04
C ILE A 13 -3.34 -4.32 1.11
N TRP A 14 -2.48 -5.33 1.15
CA TRP A 14 -1.32 -5.37 0.26
C TRP A 14 -1.72 -5.31 -1.21
N ILE A 15 -2.74 -6.07 -1.58
CA ILE A 15 -3.21 -6.12 -2.97
C ILE A 15 -3.77 -4.76 -3.39
N ALA A 16 -4.59 -4.14 -2.54
CA ALA A 16 -5.14 -2.83 -2.85
C ALA A 16 -4.01 -1.79 -2.98
N LEU A 17 -3.07 -1.77 -2.04
CA LEU A 17 -1.97 -0.81 -2.06
C LEU A 17 -1.03 -1.01 -3.24
N SER A 18 -0.94 -2.22 -3.77
CA SER A 18 -0.06 -2.47 -4.91
C SER A 18 -0.45 -1.62 -6.13
N ASP A 19 -1.71 -1.22 -6.22
CA ASP A 19 -2.16 -0.34 -7.31
C ASP A 19 -1.43 1.00 -7.32
N LEU A 20 -0.92 1.46 -6.17
CA LEU A 20 -0.15 2.70 -6.12
C LEU A 20 1.18 2.61 -6.85
N TYR A 21 1.65 1.40 -7.10
CA TYR A 21 2.96 1.15 -7.72
C TYR A 21 2.85 0.74 -9.18
N LEU A 22 1.65 0.85 -9.74
CA LEU A 22 1.43 0.63 -11.16
C LEU A 22 1.97 1.83 -11.93
N ASP A 23 2.90 1.58 -12.86
CA ASP A 23 3.41 2.63 -13.74
C ASP A 23 2.44 2.79 -14.91
N THR A 24 1.26 3.28 -14.61
CA THR A 24 0.25 3.47 -15.64
C THR A 24 -0.44 4.80 -15.41
N GLU A 25 -0.99 5.33 -16.49
CA GLU A 25 -1.88 6.47 -16.41
C GLU A 25 -3.21 6.08 -15.74
N LEU A 26 -3.27 4.87 -15.24
CA LEU A 26 -4.49 4.26 -14.73
C LEU A 26 -4.64 4.37 -13.21
N LYS A 27 -3.88 5.26 -12.57
CA LYS A 27 -4.18 5.62 -11.19
C LYS A 27 -5.37 6.56 -11.24
N GLN A 28 -6.48 6.03 -11.72
CA GLN A 28 -7.72 6.77 -11.86
C GLN A 28 -8.55 6.63 -10.60
N ASP A 29 -9.58 7.42 -10.53
CA ASP A 29 -10.44 7.50 -9.35
C ASP A 29 -10.89 6.13 -8.83
N PHE A 30 -11.15 5.18 -9.73
CA PHE A 30 -11.64 3.90 -9.27
C PHE A 30 -10.59 3.08 -8.51
N HIS A 31 -9.30 3.22 -8.85
CA HIS A 31 -8.24 2.57 -8.10
C HIS A 31 -8.13 3.17 -6.69
N LEU A 32 -8.20 4.48 -6.61
CA LEU A 32 -8.13 5.16 -5.32
C LEU A 32 -9.34 4.84 -4.47
N LYS A 33 -10.51 4.75 -5.09
CA LYS A 33 -11.74 4.38 -4.41
C LYS A 33 -11.68 2.93 -3.91
N TYR A 34 -11.10 2.04 -4.72
CA TYR A 34 -10.92 0.65 -4.31
C TYR A 34 -10.04 0.57 -3.07
N ILE A 35 -8.93 1.31 -3.06
CA ILE A 35 -8.03 1.35 -1.90
C ILE A 35 -8.79 1.87 -0.67
N ALA A 36 -9.48 2.99 -0.82
CA ALA A 36 -10.22 3.61 0.30
C ALA A 36 -11.29 2.66 0.83
N THR A 37 -12.00 1.98 -0.06
CA THR A 37 -13.04 1.03 0.32
C THR A 37 -12.44 -0.15 1.08
N THR A 38 -11.33 -0.68 0.58
CA THR A 38 -10.65 -1.80 1.22
C THR A 38 -10.20 -1.43 2.63
N ILE A 39 -9.63 -0.23 2.80
CA ILE A 39 -9.22 0.26 4.12
C ILE A 39 -10.43 0.34 5.05
N SER A 40 -11.54 0.90 4.57
CA SER A 40 -12.73 1.09 5.40
C SER A 40 -13.35 -0.23 5.84
N GLN A 41 -13.16 -1.28 5.07
CA GLN A 41 -13.69 -2.61 5.39
C GLN A 41 -12.73 -3.44 6.25
N SER A 42 -11.52 -2.94 6.45
CA SER A 42 -10.52 -3.65 7.24
C SER A 42 -10.62 -3.29 8.71
N SER A 43 -9.89 -4.02 9.54
CA SER A 43 -9.79 -3.72 10.97
C SER A 43 -8.71 -2.67 11.26
N TYR A 44 -8.03 -2.17 10.24
CA TYR A 44 -6.94 -1.22 10.42
C TYR A 44 -7.42 0.22 10.31
N THR A 45 -6.74 1.11 11.06
CA THR A 45 -6.96 2.54 10.90
C THR A 45 -6.25 3.03 9.65
N PHE A 46 -6.61 4.23 9.20
CA PHE A 46 -5.96 4.83 8.04
C PHE A 46 -4.45 4.98 8.28
N ASP A 47 -4.05 5.43 9.47
CA ASP A 47 -2.64 5.60 9.81
C ASP A 47 -1.90 4.27 9.84
N GLU A 48 -2.55 3.21 10.32
CA GLU A 48 -1.96 1.87 10.30
C GLU A 48 -1.71 1.40 8.87
N VAL A 49 -2.65 1.68 7.96
CA VAL A 49 -2.50 1.30 6.56
C VAL A 49 -1.35 2.07 5.91
N LYS A 50 -1.17 3.34 6.25
CA LYS A 50 -0.03 4.11 5.74
C LYS A 50 1.29 3.49 6.18
N LYS A 51 1.36 2.99 7.42
CA LYS A 51 2.55 2.28 7.90
C LYS A 51 2.74 0.95 7.19
N ILE A 52 1.67 0.23 6.95
CA ILE A 52 1.72 -1.02 6.18
C ILE A 52 2.31 -0.74 4.80
N ASN A 53 1.86 0.34 4.16
CA ASN A 53 2.41 0.73 2.87
C ASN A 53 3.91 1.00 2.97
N LYS A 54 4.31 1.82 3.93
CA LYS A 54 5.71 2.24 4.05
C LYS A 54 6.67 1.08 4.33
N TYR A 55 6.28 0.18 5.21
CA TYR A 55 7.20 -0.84 5.71
C TYR A 55 7.04 -2.21 5.09
N GLU A 56 5.94 -2.46 4.42
CA GLU A 56 5.66 -3.79 3.86
C GLU A 56 5.51 -3.76 2.34
N VAL A 57 4.76 -2.83 1.80
CA VAL A 57 4.50 -2.78 0.36
C VAL A 57 5.56 -1.98 -0.38
N PHE A 58 5.86 -0.79 0.09
CA PHE A 58 6.84 0.10 -0.55
C PHE A 58 8.20 -0.58 -0.75
N PRO A 59 8.79 -1.26 0.26
CA PRO A 59 10.11 -1.85 0.07
C PRO A 59 10.16 -2.88 -1.03
N VAL A 60 9.04 -3.54 -1.29
CA VAL A 60 8.97 -4.60 -2.29
C VAL A 60 8.68 -4.05 -3.69
N LEU A 61 7.79 -3.07 -3.77
CA LEU A 61 7.23 -2.65 -5.06
C LEU A 61 7.76 -1.33 -5.61
N PHE A 62 8.44 -0.52 -4.79
CA PHE A 62 8.84 0.81 -5.24
C PHE A 62 9.75 0.77 -6.47
N SER A 63 10.51 -0.29 -6.65
CA SER A 63 11.42 -0.40 -7.78
C SER A 63 10.67 -0.39 -9.12
N ASN A 64 9.41 -0.80 -9.13
CA ASN A 64 8.62 -0.75 -10.35
C ASN A 64 8.42 0.68 -10.84
N LEU A 65 8.39 1.65 -9.92
CA LEU A 65 8.25 3.05 -10.30
C LEU A 65 9.49 3.60 -10.97
N LEU A 66 10.62 2.90 -10.82
CA LEU A 66 11.91 3.31 -11.37
C LEU A 66 12.25 2.60 -12.67
N HIS A 67 11.46 1.62 -13.07
CA HIS A 67 11.72 0.87 -14.29
C HIS A 67 11.22 1.62 -15.52
N PRO A 68 11.92 1.46 -16.66
CA PRO A 68 11.46 2.07 -17.90
C PRO A 68 10.09 1.55 -18.31
N ALA A 69 9.34 2.40 -18.97
CA ALA A 69 8.04 2.02 -19.52
C ALA A 69 8.22 0.86 -20.50
N GLY A 70 7.31 -0.08 -20.45
CA GLY A 70 7.31 -1.22 -21.37
C GLY A 70 7.75 -2.52 -20.75
N GLU A 71 8.46 -2.48 -19.64
CA GLU A 71 8.85 -3.70 -18.94
C GLU A 71 7.90 -4.03 -17.81
N TRP A 72 6.81 -3.32 -17.76
CA TRP A 72 5.93 -3.35 -16.63
C TRP A 72 4.75 -4.28 -16.88
N PHE A 73 4.43 -5.09 -15.88
CA PHE A 73 3.29 -5.99 -15.91
C PHE A 73 2.39 -5.72 -14.73
N ALA A 74 1.12 -6.03 -14.88
CA ALA A 74 0.22 -6.06 -13.73
C ALA A 74 0.79 -7.05 -12.70
N PHE A 75 0.75 -6.69 -11.43
CA PHE A 75 1.28 -7.56 -10.39
C PHE A 75 0.45 -8.83 -10.29
N ASP A 76 1.13 -9.97 -10.31
CA ASP A 76 0.50 -11.22 -9.95
C ASP A 76 0.29 -11.21 -8.44
N GLU A 77 -0.95 -11.39 -8.00
CA GLU A 77 -1.28 -11.28 -6.59
C GLU A 77 -0.50 -12.26 -5.72
N ARG A 78 -0.35 -13.50 -6.16
CA ARG A 78 0.37 -14.50 -5.40
C ARG A 78 1.85 -14.15 -5.27
N ILE A 79 2.47 -13.71 -6.36
CA ILE A 79 3.87 -13.31 -6.33
C ILE A 79 4.06 -12.11 -5.43
N THR A 80 3.16 -11.15 -5.53
CA THR A 80 3.23 -9.94 -4.69
C THR A 80 3.11 -10.30 -3.21
N ILE A 81 2.14 -11.12 -2.86
CA ILE A 81 1.92 -11.53 -1.47
C ILE A 81 3.14 -12.27 -0.94
N ASN A 82 3.65 -13.23 -1.70
CA ASN A 82 4.81 -14.02 -1.28
C ASN A 82 6.06 -13.16 -1.12
N SER A 83 6.25 -12.19 -2.01
CA SER A 83 7.39 -11.27 -1.93
C SER A 83 7.32 -10.40 -0.68
N ILE A 84 6.13 -9.92 -0.34
CA ILE A 84 5.95 -9.11 0.86
C ILE A 84 6.18 -9.95 2.11
N ILE A 85 5.66 -11.16 2.16
CA ILE A 85 5.87 -12.06 3.31
C ILE A 85 7.37 -12.34 3.47
N GLU A 86 8.05 -12.64 2.38
CA GLU A 86 9.49 -12.89 2.41
C GLU A 86 10.24 -11.68 2.97
N TRP A 87 9.88 -10.48 2.53
CA TRP A 87 10.48 -9.26 3.03
C TRP A 87 10.27 -9.13 4.54
N ILE A 88 9.05 -9.32 5.01
CA ILE A 88 8.71 -9.18 6.42
C ILE A 88 9.52 -10.16 7.26
N GLU A 89 9.70 -11.38 6.77
CA GLU A 89 10.36 -12.44 7.53
C GLU A 89 11.89 -12.36 7.48
N SER A 90 12.44 -11.70 6.47
CA SER A 90 13.89 -11.68 6.27
C SER A 90 14.55 -10.33 6.52
N LYS A 91 13.79 -9.26 6.66
CA LYS A 91 14.36 -7.93 6.79
C LYS A 91 15.21 -7.80 8.06
N LYS A 92 16.29 -7.05 7.94
CA LYS A 92 17.22 -6.76 9.03
C LYS A 92 17.11 -5.29 9.43
N PRO A 93 17.64 -4.90 10.61
CA PRO A 93 17.60 -3.49 11.02
C PRO A 93 18.18 -2.51 10.00
N LEU A 94 19.26 -2.90 9.32
CA LEU A 94 19.82 -2.04 8.26
C LEU A 94 18.87 -1.88 7.09
N ASP A 95 18.09 -2.91 6.78
CA ASP A 95 17.10 -2.82 5.72
C ASP A 95 16.02 -1.79 6.07
N LEU A 96 15.63 -1.74 7.34
CA LEU A 96 14.64 -0.77 7.79
C LEU A 96 15.17 0.66 7.72
N LEU A 97 16.46 0.86 8.02
CA LEU A 97 17.08 2.17 7.87
C LEU A 97 17.09 2.60 6.41
N ALA A 98 17.39 1.67 5.51
CA ALA A 98 17.36 1.94 4.08
C ALA A 98 15.96 2.32 3.62
N VAL A 99 14.93 1.65 4.12
CA VAL A 99 13.54 1.97 3.81
C VAL A 99 13.21 3.39 4.25
N GLU A 100 13.59 3.77 5.47
CA GLU A 100 13.35 5.13 5.96
C GLU A 100 13.96 6.17 5.04
N TRP A 101 15.19 5.95 4.62
CA TRP A 101 15.92 6.85 3.74
C TRP A 101 15.25 6.97 2.37
N VAL A 102 14.99 5.84 1.76
CA VAL A 102 14.42 5.81 0.40
C VAL A 102 13.01 6.38 0.41
N TYR A 103 12.22 6.02 1.42
CA TYR A 103 10.87 6.51 1.53
C TYR A 103 10.84 8.03 1.66
N MET A 104 11.77 8.60 2.44
CA MET A 104 11.85 10.05 2.59
C MET A 104 12.05 10.73 1.24
N VAL A 105 12.84 10.12 0.35
CA VAL A 105 13.11 10.68 -0.98
C VAL A 105 11.91 10.54 -1.90
N TYR A 106 11.20 9.40 -1.83
CA TYR A 106 10.17 9.06 -2.81
C TYR A 106 8.74 9.22 -2.32
N LYS A 107 8.52 9.62 -1.08
CA LYS A 107 7.16 9.70 -0.54
C LYS A 107 6.26 10.65 -1.34
N ASP A 108 6.84 11.70 -1.91
CA ASP A 108 6.07 12.70 -2.65
C ASP A 108 5.46 12.13 -3.94
N ILE A 109 6.00 11.02 -4.43
CA ILE A 109 5.47 10.37 -5.62
C ILE A 109 4.00 10.00 -5.44
N ASN A 110 3.65 9.54 -4.24
CA ASN A 110 2.30 9.07 -3.96
C ASN A 110 1.51 9.97 -3.02
N GLU A 111 2.08 11.09 -2.57
CA GLU A 111 1.44 11.94 -1.58
C GLU A 111 0.09 12.46 -2.06
N GLU A 112 0.03 12.88 -3.31
CA GLU A 112 -1.20 13.36 -3.92
C GLU A 112 -2.29 12.30 -3.90
N TYR A 113 -1.91 11.05 -4.15
CA TYR A 113 -2.85 9.94 -4.12
C TYR A 113 -3.33 9.65 -2.71
N TRP A 114 -2.44 9.76 -1.72
CA TRP A 114 -2.83 9.54 -0.33
C TRP A 114 -3.84 10.56 0.15
N ASP A 115 -3.70 11.82 -0.26
CA ASP A 115 -4.66 12.86 0.09
C ASP A 115 -6.05 12.50 -0.47
N GLU A 116 -6.10 12.04 -1.71
CA GLU A 116 -7.37 11.66 -2.32
C GLU A 116 -7.95 10.40 -1.68
N ILE A 117 -7.11 9.44 -1.37
CA ILE A 117 -7.55 8.21 -0.69
C ILE A 117 -8.15 8.56 0.67
N GLU A 118 -7.52 9.46 1.40
CA GLU A 118 -8.02 9.89 2.71
C GLU A 118 -9.37 10.58 2.58
N TYR A 119 -9.51 11.44 1.60
CA TYR A 119 -10.77 12.10 1.32
C TYR A 119 -11.88 11.08 1.05
N LEU A 120 -11.61 10.12 0.19
CA LEU A 120 -12.58 9.08 -0.15
C LEU A 120 -12.88 8.18 1.05
N TYR A 121 -11.87 7.84 1.82
CA TYR A 121 -12.02 7.04 3.02
C TYR A 121 -12.94 7.73 4.03
N ASN A 122 -12.72 9.01 4.27
CA ASN A 122 -13.56 9.78 5.21
C ASN A 122 -14.99 9.90 4.70
N LYS A 123 -15.15 10.04 3.40
CA LYS A 123 -16.47 10.12 2.78
C LYS A 123 -17.23 8.80 2.94
N ILE A 124 -16.56 7.67 2.74
CA ILE A 124 -17.17 6.36 2.92
C ILE A 124 -17.59 6.16 4.37
N ARG A 125 -16.74 6.51 5.31
CA ARG A 125 -17.05 6.37 6.73
C ARG A 125 -18.21 7.26 7.15
N SER A 126 -18.24 8.47 6.66
CA SER A 126 -19.35 9.41 6.96
C SER A 126 -20.68 8.88 6.45
N SER A 127 -20.69 8.35 5.22
CA SER A 127 -21.89 7.75 4.64
C SER A 127 -22.37 6.56 5.46
N SER A 128 -21.42 5.71 5.89
CA SER A 128 -21.74 4.55 6.69
C SER A 128 -22.36 4.95 8.03
N LEU A 129 -21.83 5.99 8.66
CA LEU A 129 -22.33 6.46 9.95
C LEU A 129 -23.70 7.14 9.82
N SER A 130 -23.91 7.88 8.76
CA SER A 130 -25.18 8.61 8.57
C SER A 130 -26.27 7.74 7.95
N GLY A 131 -25.89 6.62 7.34
CA GLY A 131 -26.83 5.73 6.69
C GLY A 131 -27.41 4.64 7.60
N SER A 132 -27.02 4.64 8.83
CA SER A 132 -27.50 3.64 9.79
C SER A 132 -28.86 3.96 10.35
#